data_33fa96a5386aa6d43ef8358fd8f33f8b
#
_entry.id   33fa96a5386aa6d43ef8358fd8f33f8b
#
_cell.length_a   1.000
_cell.length_b   1.000
_cell.length_c   1.000
_cell.angle_alpha   90.00
_cell.angle_beta   90.00
_cell.angle_gamma   90.00
#
_symmetry.space_group_name_H-M   'P 1'
#
loop_
_entity.id
_entity.type
_entity.pdbx_description
1 polymer ?
#
loop_
_entity_poly.entity_id
_entity_poly.type
_entity_poly.pdbx_seq_one_letter_code
_entity_poly.pdbx_strand_id
1 'polypeptide(L)'
;MAASPTIFPGNKMYMHMFLFRLKPGVAEDQQARMLREIRALEKQSPGILETVVGKNESPRGQGYSIGGAMKFRDQAAMEAYNVHPVHQELLGWLVPLIDAVEVDFPV
;
A
#
# COMPACT_ATOMS: atom_id res chain seq x y z
N MET A 1 16.84 8.74 28.51
CA MET A 1 16.67 8.20 28.05
C MET A 1 16.20 7.65 27.79
N ALA A 2 15.72 7.62 28.05
CA ALA A 2 15.40 7.00 27.74
C ALA A 2 14.98 6.56 27.12
N ALA A 3 14.71 6.49 27.18
CA ALA A 3 14.39 6.02 26.65
C ALA A 3 14.11 5.97 25.75
N SER A 4 14.46 6.02 25.45
CA SER A 4 14.15 5.69 24.64
C SER A 4 13.71 4.96 24.14
N PRO A 5 13.37 5.02 24.29
CA PRO A 5 13.01 3.91 24.26
C PRO A 5 13.13 3.10 23.51
N THR A 6 13.36 3.42 23.74
CA THR A 6 13.52 2.21 23.42
C THR A 6 13.24 1.86 22.06
N ILE A 7 14.14 2.07 21.23
CA ILE A 7 14.09 1.64 19.90
C ILE A 7 14.84 0.35 19.85
N PHE A 8 14.12 -0.73 19.57
CA PHE A 8 14.72 -2.01 19.37
C PHE A 8 14.98 -2.20 17.90
N PRO A 9 16.04 -2.92 17.55
CA PRO A 9 16.25 -3.35 16.17
C PRO A 9 15.03 -4.09 15.70
N GLY A 10 14.34 -3.93 14.79
CA GLY A 10 13.12 -4.60 14.37
C GLY A 10 11.88 -3.79 14.64
N ASN A 11 11.99 -2.72 15.45
CA ASN A 11 10.85 -1.85 15.72
C ASN A 11 10.89 -0.59 14.85
N LYS A 12 11.67 -0.59 13.77
CA LYS A 12 11.64 0.49 12.82
C LYS A 12 10.34 0.46 12.05
N MET A 13 9.81 1.64 11.76
CA MET A 13 8.69 1.74 10.85
C MET A 13 9.07 1.14 9.51
N TYR A 14 8.08 0.63 8.81
CA TYR A 14 8.30 -0.05 7.55
C TYR A 14 7.45 0.58 6.47
N MET A 15 8.06 0.86 5.34
CA MET A 15 7.38 1.48 4.22
C MET A 15 7.10 0.46 3.14
N HIS A 16 5.88 0.48 2.62
CA HIS A 16 5.45 -0.30 1.48
C HIS A 16 4.98 0.67 0.42
N MET A 17 5.63 0.65 -0.74
CA MET A 17 5.28 1.53 -1.85
C MET A 17 4.86 0.69 -3.04
N PHE A 18 3.94 1.23 -3.84
CA PHE A 18 3.45 0.48 -5.00
C PHE A 18 3.12 1.41 -6.15
N LEU A 19 3.23 0.86 -7.35
CA LEU A 19 2.79 1.50 -8.59
C LEU A 19 1.94 0.51 -9.35
N PHE A 20 0.83 0.98 -9.89
CA PHE A 20 -0.05 0.14 -10.72
C PHE A 20 -0.10 0.65 -12.14
N ARG A 21 0.18 -0.25 -13.07
CA ARG A 21 -0.18 -0.05 -14.48
C ARG A 21 -1.53 -0.74 -14.67
N LEU A 22 -2.49 -0.02 -15.24
CA LEU A 22 -3.83 -0.57 -15.45
C LEU A 22 -3.84 -1.41 -16.71
N LYS A 23 -4.51 -2.56 -16.65
CA LYS A 23 -4.72 -3.37 -17.82
C LYS A 23 -5.72 -2.70 -18.76
N PRO A 24 -5.70 -3.03 -20.06
CA PRO A 24 -6.63 -2.42 -21.01
C PRO A 24 -8.08 -2.62 -20.57
N GLY A 25 -8.89 -1.59 -20.73
CA GLY A 25 -10.32 -1.66 -20.45
C GLY A 25 -10.73 -1.39 -19.02
N VAL A 26 -9.77 -1.07 -18.12
CA VAL A 26 -10.12 -0.72 -16.75
C VAL A 26 -10.84 0.63 -16.75
N ALA A 27 -12.07 0.65 -16.23
CA ALA A 27 -12.93 1.81 -16.28
C ALA A 27 -12.63 2.80 -15.15
N GLU A 28 -13.10 4.05 -15.32
CA GLU A 28 -12.91 5.11 -14.34
C GLU A 28 -13.50 4.75 -12.97
N ASP A 29 -14.64 4.09 -12.94
CA ASP A 29 -15.26 3.71 -11.67
C ASP A 29 -14.45 2.62 -10.95
N GLN A 30 -13.79 1.74 -11.70
CA GLN A 30 -12.89 0.75 -11.12
C GLN A 30 -11.65 1.44 -10.52
N GLN A 31 -11.13 2.45 -11.20
CA GLN A 31 -10.01 3.24 -10.68
C GLN A 31 -10.40 3.98 -9.40
N ALA A 32 -11.59 4.58 -9.38
CA ALA A 32 -12.10 5.25 -8.20
C ALA A 32 -12.24 4.28 -7.03
N ARG A 33 -12.67 3.06 -7.31
CA ARG A 33 -12.78 2.00 -6.30
C ARG A 33 -11.40 1.66 -5.72
N MET A 34 -10.39 1.54 -6.58
CA MET A 34 -9.03 1.28 -6.13
C MET A 34 -8.56 2.32 -5.11
N LEU A 35 -8.71 3.60 -5.46
CA LEU A 35 -8.28 4.68 -4.58
C LEU A 35 -9.05 4.66 -3.26
N ARG A 36 -10.37 4.48 -3.33
CA ARG A 36 -11.23 4.50 -2.14
C ARG A 36 -10.91 3.34 -1.20
N GLU A 37 -10.80 2.13 -1.74
CA GLU A 37 -10.62 0.95 -0.89
C GLU A 37 -9.20 0.83 -0.35
N ILE A 38 -8.21 1.28 -1.11
CA ILE A 38 -6.84 1.30 -0.60
C ILE A 38 -6.72 2.32 0.54
N ARG A 39 -7.32 3.50 0.39
CA ARG A 39 -7.33 4.48 1.48
C ARG A 39 -7.99 3.93 2.74
N ALA A 40 -9.04 3.16 2.59
CA ALA A 40 -9.79 2.60 3.71
C ALA A 40 -9.00 1.56 4.51
N LEU A 41 -7.97 0.96 3.92
CA LEU A 41 -7.17 -0.06 4.60
C LEU A 41 -6.54 0.45 5.89
N GLU A 42 -6.21 1.73 5.94
CA GLU A 42 -5.59 2.34 7.11
C GLU A 42 -6.39 2.07 8.39
N LYS A 43 -7.71 2.05 8.29
CA LYS A 43 -8.59 1.82 9.44
C LYS A 43 -9.03 0.37 9.59
N GLN A 44 -8.69 -0.48 8.63
CA GLN A 44 -9.20 -1.85 8.59
C GLN A 44 -8.16 -2.89 8.98
N SER A 45 -6.88 -2.52 9.00
CA SER A 45 -5.82 -3.44 9.35
C SER A 45 -4.93 -2.84 10.43
N PRO A 46 -4.76 -3.55 11.56
CA PRO A 46 -3.91 -3.02 12.64
C PRO A 46 -2.47 -2.85 12.18
N GLY A 47 -1.81 -1.84 12.70
CA GLY A 47 -0.40 -1.60 12.40
C GLY A 47 -0.14 -0.73 11.19
N ILE A 48 -1.17 -0.38 10.40
CA ILE A 48 -1.02 0.62 9.35
C ILE A 48 -1.11 1.99 9.99
N LEU A 49 -0.04 2.78 9.86
CA LEU A 49 0.01 4.12 10.44
C LEU A 49 -0.53 5.16 9.47
N GLU A 50 -0.30 4.97 8.18
CA GLU A 50 -0.71 5.93 7.17
C GLU A 50 -0.81 5.23 5.83
N THR A 51 -1.82 5.60 5.03
CA THR A 51 -1.96 5.14 3.65
C THR A 51 -2.25 6.35 2.77
N VAL A 52 -1.43 6.53 1.73
CA VAL A 52 -1.66 7.55 0.71
C VAL A 52 -1.67 6.88 -0.64
N VAL A 53 -2.59 7.30 -1.51
CA VAL A 53 -2.72 6.73 -2.85
C VAL A 53 -3.37 7.77 -3.75
N GLY A 54 -2.94 7.83 -5.00
CA GLY A 54 -3.46 8.79 -5.94
C GLY A 54 -3.14 8.43 -7.37
N LYS A 55 -3.71 9.20 -8.29
CA LYS A 55 -3.41 9.07 -9.71
C LYS A 55 -2.05 9.69 -10.01
N ASN A 56 -1.26 9.00 -10.81
CA ASN A 56 0.05 9.51 -11.22
C ASN A 56 -0.12 10.62 -12.24
N GLU A 57 0.48 11.77 -11.96
CA GLU A 57 0.45 12.92 -12.85
C GLU A 57 1.80 13.19 -13.50
N SER A 58 2.80 12.33 -13.26
CA SER A 58 4.12 12.53 -13.82
C SER A 58 4.14 12.19 -15.32
N PRO A 59 4.74 13.04 -16.16
CA PRO A 59 4.93 12.69 -17.56
C PRO A 59 5.97 11.57 -17.76
N ARG A 60 6.69 11.20 -16.69
CA ARG A 60 7.69 10.13 -16.72
C ARG A 60 7.18 8.86 -16.04
N GLY A 61 5.88 8.66 -16.00
CA GLY A 61 5.29 7.54 -15.29
C GLY A 61 5.37 6.17 -15.96
N GLN A 62 5.80 6.13 -17.23
CA GLN A 62 6.02 4.88 -17.97
C GLN A 62 4.79 3.96 -17.97
N GLY A 63 3.60 4.56 -18.03
CA GLY A 63 2.35 3.79 -18.07
C GLY A 63 1.80 3.40 -16.70
N TYR A 64 2.49 3.72 -15.62
CA TYR A 64 1.96 3.49 -14.27
C TYR A 64 1.03 4.65 -13.91
N SER A 65 -0.24 4.34 -13.69
CA SER A 65 -1.30 5.32 -13.54
C SER A 65 -1.66 5.64 -12.10
N ILE A 66 -1.33 4.76 -11.18
CA ILE A 66 -1.67 4.91 -9.77
C ILE A 66 -0.41 4.61 -8.95
N GLY A 67 -0.16 5.43 -7.94
CA GLY A 67 0.92 5.23 -7.00
C GLY A 67 0.46 5.41 -5.58
N GLY A 68 1.12 4.74 -4.66
CA GLY A 68 0.79 4.89 -3.25
C GLY A 68 1.90 4.43 -2.33
N ALA A 69 1.69 4.72 -1.05
CA ALA A 69 2.62 4.34 0.00
C ALA A 69 1.83 4.03 1.27
N MET A 70 2.26 3.01 1.96
CA MET A 70 1.70 2.63 3.24
C MET A 70 2.83 2.56 4.25
N LYS A 71 2.64 3.20 5.38
CA LYS A 71 3.59 3.17 6.48
C LYS A 71 3.07 2.24 7.55
N PHE A 72 3.87 1.26 7.92
CA PHE A 72 3.54 0.30 8.97
C PHE A 72 4.35 0.59 10.22
N ARG A 73 3.78 0.23 11.37
CA ARG A 73 4.46 0.37 12.66
C ARG A 73 5.81 -0.34 12.66
N ASP A 74 5.88 -1.52 12.04
CA ASP A 74 7.09 -2.33 11.92
C ASP A 74 6.89 -3.37 10.81
N GLN A 75 7.94 -4.13 10.52
CA GLN A 75 7.88 -5.18 9.49
C GLN A 75 6.88 -6.27 9.84
N ALA A 76 6.77 -6.62 11.12
CA ALA A 76 5.82 -7.66 11.53
C ALA A 76 4.38 -7.24 11.23
N ALA A 77 4.06 -5.95 11.40
CA ALA A 77 2.74 -5.43 11.06
C ALA A 77 2.45 -5.56 9.56
N MET A 78 3.45 -5.30 8.72
CA MET A 78 3.27 -5.47 7.27
C MET A 78 3.07 -6.94 6.91
N GLU A 79 3.81 -7.84 7.54
CA GLU A 79 3.65 -9.27 7.28
C GLU A 79 2.26 -9.75 7.71
N ALA A 80 1.76 -9.24 8.84
CA ALA A 80 0.41 -9.56 9.29
C ALA A 80 -0.66 -9.01 8.32
N TYR A 81 -0.43 -7.82 7.78
CA TYR A 81 -1.31 -7.24 6.77
C TYR A 81 -1.36 -8.10 5.51
N ASN A 82 -0.22 -8.63 5.08
CA ASN A 82 -0.17 -9.42 3.84
C ASN A 82 -1.13 -10.61 3.87
N VAL A 83 -1.36 -11.20 5.04
CA VAL A 83 -2.25 -12.36 5.18
C VAL A 83 -3.60 -11.99 5.79
N HIS A 84 -3.83 -10.71 6.06
CA HIS A 84 -5.08 -10.25 6.66
C HIS A 84 -6.24 -10.41 5.67
N PRO A 85 -7.43 -10.83 6.13
CA PRO A 85 -8.58 -11.03 5.24
C PRO A 85 -8.93 -9.80 4.40
N VAL A 86 -8.79 -8.59 4.95
CA VAL A 86 -9.11 -7.37 4.21
C VAL A 86 -8.17 -7.19 3.01
N HIS A 87 -6.90 -7.55 3.16
CA HIS A 87 -5.95 -7.49 2.06
C HIS A 87 -6.23 -8.58 1.02
N GLN A 88 -6.54 -9.78 1.48
CA GLN A 88 -6.86 -10.89 0.58
C GLN A 88 -8.09 -10.58 -0.27
N GLU A 89 -9.09 -9.95 0.33
CA GLU A 89 -10.29 -9.55 -0.40
C GLU A 89 -9.95 -8.50 -1.46
N LEU A 90 -9.15 -7.50 -1.11
CA LEU A 90 -8.68 -6.49 -2.06
C LEU A 90 -7.99 -7.14 -3.25
N LEU A 91 -7.05 -8.05 -2.98
CA LEU A 91 -6.28 -8.69 -4.03
C LEU A 91 -7.19 -9.48 -4.99
N GLY A 92 -8.26 -10.05 -4.48
CA GLY A 92 -9.16 -10.87 -5.28
C GLY A 92 -9.77 -10.14 -6.47
N TRP A 93 -10.07 -8.85 -6.32
CA TRP A 93 -10.63 -8.09 -7.44
C TRP A 93 -9.61 -7.15 -8.08
N LEU A 94 -8.56 -6.75 -7.35
CA LEU A 94 -7.59 -5.79 -7.83
C LEU A 94 -6.57 -6.42 -8.79
N VAL A 95 -6.01 -7.57 -8.42
CA VAL A 95 -4.93 -8.20 -9.17
C VAL A 95 -5.27 -8.43 -10.64
N PRO A 96 -6.49 -8.88 -11.00
CA PRO A 96 -6.82 -9.06 -12.42
C PRO A 96 -6.82 -7.78 -13.24
N LEU A 97 -6.82 -6.61 -12.60
CA LEU A 97 -6.97 -5.32 -13.29
C LEU A 97 -5.63 -4.59 -13.50
N ILE A 98 -4.54 -5.06 -12.88
CA ILE A 98 -3.31 -4.30 -12.82
C ILE A 98 -2.07 -5.16 -13.08
N ASP A 99 -0.97 -4.45 -13.41
CA ASP A 99 0.38 -4.95 -13.24
C ASP A 99 1.02 -4.06 -12.17
N ALA A 100 1.59 -4.66 -11.14
CA ALA A 100 2.08 -3.92 -9.99
C ALA A 100 3.59 -4.01 -9.86
N VAL A 101 4.21 -2.93 -9.40
CA VAL A 101 5.58 -2.91 -8.89
C VAL A 101 5.50 -2.51 -7.43
N GLU A 102 6.24 -3.20 -6.58
CA GLU A 102 6.23 -2.96 -5.15
C GLU A 102 7.64 -2.81 -4.63
N VAL A 103 7.80 -1.93 -3.65
CA VAL A 103 9.08 -1.68 -2.98
C VAL A 103 8.81 -1.58 -1.49
N ASP A 104 9.55 -2.35 -0.69
CA ASP A 104 9.40 -2.40 0.76
C ASP A 104 10.74 -2.15 1.42
N PHE A 105 10.77 -1.31 2.46
CA PHE A 105 12.02 -1.01 3.15
C PHE A 105 11.76 -0.44 4.55
N PRO A 106 12.70 -0.68 5.49
CA PRO A 106 12.60 -0.04 6.81
C PRO A 106 12.95 1.44 6.71
N VAL A 107 12.34 2.22 7.58
CA VAL A 107 12.54 3.67 7.58
C VAL A 107 13.25 4.10 8.86
#